data_c1c15675483635c5aa2f3e9d9cc4f118
#
_entry.id   c1c15675483635c5aa2f3e9d9cc4f118
#
_cell.length_a   1.000
_cell.length_b   1.000
_cell.length_c   1.000
_cell.angle_alpha   90.00
_cell.angle_beta   90.00
_cell.angle_gamma   90.00
#
_symmetry.space_group_name_H-M   'P 1'
#
loop_
_entity.id
_entity.type
_entity.pdbx_description
1 polymer ?
#
loop_
_entity_poly.entity_id
_entity_poly.type
_entity_poly.pdbx_seq_one_letter_code
_entity_poly.pdbx_strand_id
1 'polypeptide(L)'
;MRKAGLFCVAAIAALSITACGGSKKETTAASSAVETSAEASAADETTAAGGSVIAPEAAKADHTNGGFPVRLDATSFDGKTVKAEFFNFDRYDVAKVNALKEGDVIQVAQKNIGIKTIEKKNAETGNFPQVIINGGVENGGVSLIQDGDYFRTQSADGTPLYYSTGTEELKLASDVTYMDYSDLNQQNGVTYTVDQIKDAFAKDKDKDWGPQVISIVLKDGEVKQIFRTYAPSEAKN
;
A
#
# COMPACT_ATOMS: atom_id res chain seq x y z
N MET A 1 -6.87 42.77 8.31
CA MET A 1 -6.91 42.34 9.72
C MET A 1 -6.25 40.98 9.81
N ARG A 2 -5.06 40.91 10.38
CA ARG A 2 -4.26 39.67 10.50
C ARG A 2 -4.67 38.95 11.77
N LYS A 3 -4.99 37.65 11.68
CA LYS A 3 -5.09 36.80 12.88
C LYS A 3 -3.98 35.75 12.80
N ALA A 4 -3.05 35.85 13.75
CA ALA A 4 -2.02 34.87 14.00
C ALA A 4 -2.59 33.67 14.76
N GLY A 5 -2.36 32.47 14.30
CA GLY A 5 -2.67 31.23 15.00
C GLY A 5 -1.40 30.68 15.66
N LEU A 6 -1.51 30.47 16.95
CA LEU A 6 -0.46 30.07 17.88
C LEU A 6 -0.26 28.53 17.78
N PHE A 7 0.97 28.09 17.48
CA PHE A 7 1.35 26.68 17.54
C PHE A 7 1.84 26.33 18.93
N CYS A 8 1.17 25.39 19.60
CA CYS A 8 1.69 24.76 20.83
C CYS A 8 2.57 23.56 20.45
N VAL A 9 3.83 23.64 20.80
CA VAL A 9 4.78 22.54 20.76
C VAL A 9 4.71 21.82 22.11
N ALA A 10 4.33 20.54 22.13
CA ALA A 10 4.39 19.69 23.31
C ALA A 10 5.70 18.89 23.26
N ALA A 11 6.57 19.16 24.24
CA ALA A 11 7.79 18.41 24.49
C ALA A 11 7.46 17.16 25.31
N ILE A 12 7.89 15.99 24.85
CA ILE A 12 7.82 14.74 25.60
C ILE A 12 9.20 14.46 26.18
N ALA A 13 9.27 14.45 27.50
CA ALA A 13 10.46 14.12 28.28
C ALA A 13 10.67 12.60 28.33
N ALA A 14 11.89 12.16 28.03
CA ALA A 14 12.34 10.78 28.22
C ALA A 14 12.70 10.52 29.67
N LEU A 15 12.13 9.47 30.26
CA LEU A 15 12.55 8.92 31.56
C LEU A 15 13.50 7.74 31.31
N SER A 16 14.73 7.91 31.71
CA SER A 16 15.74 6.87 31.80
C SER A 16 15.66 6.20 33.18
N ILE A 17 15.51 4.88 33.23
CA ILE A 17 15.64 4.08 34.43
C ILE A 17 16.91 3.26 34.33
N THR A 18 17.88 3.59 35.17
CA THR A 18 19.11 2.83 35.43
C THR A 18 18.84 1.84 36.56
N ALA A 19 19.14 0.57 36.38
CA ALA A 19 19.29 -0.38 37.48
C ALA A 19 20.54 -1.23 37.29
N CYS A 20 21.44 -1.14 38.25
CA CYS A 20 22.71 -1.83 38.41
C CYS A 20 22.57 -3.23 39.07
N GLY A 21 23.55 -4.07 38.83
CA GLY A 21 23.95 -5.24 39.64
C GLY A 21 23.85 -6.54 38.87
N GLY A 22 24.85 -7.32 38.62
CA GLY A 22 26.08 -7.65 39.28
C GLY A 22 26.34 -9.16 39.18
N SER A 23 27.55 -9.55 38.73
CA SER A 23 28.27 -10.84 38.95
C SER A 23 28.09 -12.06 38.04
N LYS A 24 29.12 -12.21 37.22
CA LYS A 24 29.97 -13.41 36.88
C LYS A 24 29.41 -14.84 37.05
N LYS A 25 29.45 -15.66 35.99
CA LYS A 25 30.39 -16.78 35.85
C LYS A 25 30.34 -17.43 34.45
N GLU A 26 31.50 -17.85 33.99
CA GLU A 26 31.83 -18.55 32.76
C GLU A 26 31.14 -19.89 32.61
N THR A 27 30.84 -20.40 31.43
CA THR A 27 31.57 -21.39 30.63
C THR A 27 30.65 -22.18 29.68
N THR A 28 31.14 -22.39 28.48
CA THR A 28 30.98 -23.49 27.54
C THR A 28 29.85 -23.46 26.50
N ALA A 29 30.31 -23.57 25.28
CA ALA A 29 29.65 -23.74 24.00
C ALA A 29 28.67 -24.91 23.93
N ALA A 30 27.57 -24.67 23.18
CA ALA A 30 26.99 -25.65 22.24
C ALA A 30 25.97 -24.98 21.33
N SER A 31 26.17 -25.16 20.05
CA SER A 31 25.29 -25.06 18.89
C SER A 31 23.83 -25.36 19.22
N SER A 32 22.89 -24.51 18.75
CA SER A 32 21.73 -24.93 17.96
C SER A 32 20.60 -23.89 17.87
N ALA A 33 20.09 -23.77 16.66
CA ALA A 33 18.73 -23.39 16.29
C ALA A 33 18.21 -22.02 16.77
N VAL A 34 18.19 -21.09 15.81
CA VAL A 34 17.34 -19.89 15.85
C VAL A 34 15.91 -20.36 15.63
N GLU A 35 15.15 -20.50 16.69
CA GLU A 35 13.69 -20.51 16.61
C GLU A 35 13.22 -19.06 16.45
N THR A 36 12.78 -18.74 15.26
CA THR A 36 12.05 -17.48 14.99
C THR A 36 10.67 -17.63 15.61
N SER A 37 10.52 -17.11 16.82
CA SER A 37 9.21 -16.96 17.45
C SER A 37 8.44 -15.85 16.71
N ALA A 38 7.56 -16.25 15.78
CA ALA A 38 6.52 -15.39 15.27
C ALA A 38 5.48 -15.21 16.37
N GLU A 39 5.48 -14.05 17.02
CA GLU A 39 4.35 -13.63 17.82
C GLU A 39 3.14 -13.43 16.90
N ALA A 40 2.28 -14.44 16.85
CA ALA A 40 0.95 -14.33 16.30
C ALA A 40 0.15 -13.42 17.22
N SER A 41 -0.03 -12.17 16.81
CA SER A 41 -1.04 -11.29 17.39
C SER A 41 -2.40 -11.96 17.21
N ALA A 42 -3.02 -12.37 18.31
CA ALA A 42 -4.34 -12.95 18.33
C ALA A 42 -5.34 -11.94 17.73
N ALA A 43 -5.79 -12.21 16.50
CA ALA A 43 -6.95 -11.54 15.94
C ALA A 43 -8.16 -12.01 16.75
N ASP A 44 -8.87 -11.06 17.33
CA ASP A 44 -10.15 -11.25 17.99
C ASP A 44 -11.16 -11.82 16.97
N GLU A 45 -11.31 -13.14 16.96
CA GLU A 45 -12.33 -13.84 16.18
C GLU A 45 -13.70 -13.56 16.80
N THR A 46 -14.27 -12.43 16.49
CA THR A 46 -15.71 -12.21 16.74
C THR A 46 -16.49 -12.99 15.70
N THR A 47 -16.80 -14.24 16.01
CA THR A 47 -17.75 -15.07 15.27
C THR A 47 -19.13 -14.41 15.36
N ALA A 48 -19.48 -13.58 14.38
CA ALA A 48 -20.82 -13.07 14.20
C ALA A 48 -21.72 -14.21 13.68
N ALA A 49 -22.74 -14.52 14.45
CA ALA A 49 -23.71 -15.54 14.10
C ALA A 49 -24.46 -15.17 12.80
N GLY A 50 -24.24 -15.92 11.74
CA GLY A 50 -25.17 -16.02 10.60
C GLY A 50 -25.06 -15.01 9.46
N GLY A 51 -24.09 -14.10 9.46
CA GLY A 51 -23.87 -13.17 8.35
C GLY A 51 -23.10 -13.79 7.17
N SER A 52 -23.34 -13.27 5.98
CA SER A 52 -22.59 -13.65 4.78
C SER A 52 -21.16 -13.10 4.84
N VAL A 53 -20.16 -13.89 4.43
CA VAL A 53 -18.76 -13.43 4.32
C VAL A 53 -18.51 -13.06 2.86
N ILE A 54 -18.11 -11.81 2.61
CA ILE A 54 -17.72 -11.34 1.29
C ILE A 54 -16.19 -11.15 1.25
N ALA A 55 -15.55 -11.99 0.44
CA ALA A 55 -14.14 -11.89 0.13
C ALA A 55 -13.92 -11.04 -1.13
N PRO A 56 -12.76 -10.35 -1.23
CA PRO A 56 -12.37 -9.69 -2.46
C PRO A 56 -12.14 -10.70 -3.58
N GLU A 57 -12.10 -10.21 -4.81
CA GLU A 57 -11.63 -11.02 -5.94
C GLU A 57 -10.19 -11.48 -5.68
N ALA A 58 -9.88 -12.70 -6.10
CA ALA A 58 -8.54 -13.24 -5.91
C ALA A 58 -7.50 -12.33 -6.59
N ALA A 59 -6.50 -11.92 -5.84
CA ALA A 59 -5.35 -11.22 -6.40
C ALA A 59 -4.66 -12.11 -7.44
N LYS A 60 -4.16 -11.49 -8.53
CA LYS A 60 -3.26 -12.20 -9.44
C LYS A 60 -1.97 -12.51 -8.67
N ALA A 61 -1.75 -13.78 -8.36
CA ALA A 61 -0.54 -14.26 -7.67
C ALA A 61 0.67 -14.40 -8.62
N ASP A 62 0.45 -14.25 -9.94
CA ASP A 62 1.47 -14.45 -10.96
C ASP A 62 2.05 -13.10 -11.41
N HIS A 63 3.29 -12.85 -11.03
CA HIS A 63 4.06 -11.68 -11.42
C HIS A 63 4.86 -11.92 -12.72
N THR A 64 4.34 -12.68 -13.67
CA THR A 64 5.02 -12.90 -14.96
C THR A 64 4.58 -11.94 -16.05
N ASN A 65 3.28 -11.59 -16.08
CA ASN A 65 2.72 -10.71 -17.12
C ASN A 65 1.66 -9.77 -16.56
N GLY A 66 1.77 -8.48 -16.88
CA GLY A 66 0.78 -7.47 -16.52
C GLY A 66 1.35 -6.24 -15.84
N GLY A 67 0.46 -5.34 -15.44
CA GLY A 67 0.78 -4.13 -14.68
C GLY A 67 0.59 -4.35 -13.18
N PHE A 68 1.54 -3.88 -12.38
CA PHE A 68 1.54 -4.06 -10.93
C PHE A 68 1.93 -2.77 -10.22
N PRO A 69 1.17 -2.33 -9.19
CA PRO A 69 1.62 -1.28 -8.29
C PRO A 69 2.75 -1.82 -7.41
N VAL A 70 3.84 -1.06 -7.32
CA VAL A 70 5.03 -1.47 -6.56
C VAL A 70 5.62 -0.32 -5.78
N ARG A 71 6.39 -0.65 -4.74
CA ARG A 71 7.43 0.24 -4.22
C ARG A 71 8.75 -0.19 -4.83
N LEU A 72 9.42 0.72 -5.55
CA LEU A 72 10.75 0.47 -6.09
C LEU A 72 11.82 0.93 -5.11
N ASP A 73 12.81 0.07 -4.90
CA ASP A 73 14.09 0.50 -4.35
C ASP A 73 14.97 1.04 -5.48
N ALA A 74 14.82 2.33 -5.76
CA ALA A 74 15.58 3.00 -6.81
C ALA A 74 17.10 2.90 -6.62
N THR A 75 17.58 2.68 -5.39
CA THR A 75 19.01 2.53 -5.08
C THR A 75 19.55 1.15 -5.46
N SER A 76 18.66 0.16 -5.59
CA SER A 76 19.01 -1.21 -6.00
C SER A 76 19.20 -1.37 -7.51
N PHE A 77 18.86 -0.35 -8.29
CA PHE A 77 18.95 -0.40 -9.75
C PHE A 77 20.42 -0.47 -10.22
N ASP A 78 20.79 -1.55 -10.86
CA ASP A 78 22.16 -1.79 -11.38
C ASP A 78 22.25 -1.79 -12.91
N GLY A 79 21.13 -1.52 -13.61
CA GLY A 79 20.99 -1.58 -15.06
C GLY A 79 20.59 -2.97 -15.60
N LYS A 80 20.48 -4.00 -14.72
CA LYS A 80 20.06 -5.36 -15.07
C LYS A 80 18.94 -5.84 -14.20
N THR A 81 18.92 -5.43 -12.93
CA THR A 81 17.91 -5.79 -11.94
C THR A 81 17.45 -4.57 -11.15
N VAL A 82 16.30 -4.70 -10.50
CA VAL A 82 15.76 -3.76 -9.53
C VAL A 82 14.95 -4.51 -8.47
N LYS A 83 15.03 -4.11 -7.21
CA LYS A 83 14.16 -4.64 -6.15
C LYS A 83 12.83 -3.90 -6.14
N ALA A 84 11.75 -4.67 -6.08
CA ALA A 84 10.40 -4.17 -6.01
C ALA A 84 9.61 -4.89 -4.92
N GLU A 85 8.92 -4.15 -4.08
CA GLU A 85 7.87 -4.65 -3.20
C GLU A 85 6.55 -4.52 -3.94
N PHE A 86 5.87 -5.65 -4.15
CA PHE A 86 4.58 -5.71 -4.82
C PHE A 86 3.45 -5.36 -3.86
N PHE A 87 2.45 -4.69 -4.39
CA PHE A 87 1.25 -4.33 -3.65
C PHE A 87 0.00 -4.78 -4.38
N ASN A 88 -1.03 -5.03 -3.61
CA ASN A 88 -2.38 -5.26 -4.11
C ASN A 88 -3.36 -4.38 -3.33
N PHE A 89 -4.59 -4.29 -3.82
CA PHE A 89 -5.73 -3.71 -3.14
C PHE A 89 -6.96 -4.56 -3.44
N ASP A 90 -7.90 -4.57 -2.50
CA ASP A 90 -9.09 -5.40 -2.62
C ASP A 90 -10.09 -4.83 -3.61
N ARG A 91 -10.62 -5.71 -4.45
CA ARG A 91 -11.71 -5.46 -5.40
C ARG A 91 -12.87 -6.37 -5.08
N TYR A 92 -14.08 -5.87 -5.21
CA TYR A 92 -15.29 -6.59 -4.89
C TYR A 92 -16.30 -6.43 -6.02
N ASP A 93 -17.01 -7.49 -6.32
CA ASP A 93 -18.14 -7.47 -7.25
C ASP A 93 -19.21 -6.46 -6.78
N VAL A 94 -19.75 -5.68 -7.73
CA VAL A 94 -20.71 -4.61 -7.45
C VAL A 94 -22.00 -5.16 -6.83
N ALA A 95 -22.49 -6.31 -7.31
CA ALA A 95 -23.74 -6.90 -6.80
C ALA A 95 -23.56 -7.40 -5.37
N LYS A 96 -22.39 -7.99 -5.05
CA LYS A 96 -22.06 -8.43 -3.69
C LYS A 96 -21.99 -7.27 -2.70
N VAL A 97 -21.32 -6.16 -3.09
CA VAL A 97 -21.23 -4.96 -2.24
C VAL A 97 -22.61 -4.33 -2.05
N ASN A 98 -23.42 -4.25 -3.10
CA ASN A 98 -24.77 -3.72 -3.00
C ASN A 98 -25.71 -4.59 -2.14
N ALA A 99 -25.43 -5.87 -2.00
CA ALA A 99 -26.18 -6.79 -1.13
C ALA A 99 -25.75 -6.74 0.35
N LEU A 100 -24.59 -6.12 0.68
CA LEU A 100 -24.08 -5.99 2.06
C LEU A 100 -25.10 -5.34 2.99
N LYS A 101 -25.17 -5.86 4.21
CA LYS A 101 -26.01 -5.35 5.29
C LYS A 101 -25.33 -5.51 6.66
N GLU A 102 -25.90 -4.91 7.68
CA GLU A 102 -25.47 -5.10 9.06
C GLU A 102 -25.54 -6.59 9.46
N GLY A 103 -24.54 -7.07 10.18
CA GLY A 103 -24.36 -8.47 10.56
C GLY A 103 -23.55 -9.30 9.55
N ASP A 104 -23.31 -8.81 8.33
CA ASP A 104 -22.41 -9.47 7.39
C ASP A 104 -20.94 -9.24 7.78
N VAL A 105 -20.04 -9.97 7.10
CA VAL A 105 -18.58 -9.84 7.24
C VAL A 105 -17.98 -9.51 5.90
N ILE A 106 -17.08 -8.52 5.86
CA ILE A 106 -16.25 -8.23 4.70
C ILE A 106 -14.78 -8.53 5.01
N GLN A 107 -14.09 -9.18 4.09
CA GLN A 107 -12.65 -9.40 4.21
C GLN A 107 -11.91 -8.24 3.54
N VAL A 108 -11.06 -7.52 4.28
CA VAL A 108 -10.27 -6.39 3.78
C VAL A 108 -8.81 -6.58 4.17
N ALA A 109 -7.90 -6.48 3.21
CA ALA A 109 -6.47 -6.71 3.41
C ALA A 109 -6.20 -7.99 4.22
N GLN A 110 -6.87 -9.08 3.83
CA GLN A 110 -6.82 -10.41 4.46
C GLN A 110 -7.42 -10.51 5.88
N LYS A 111 -8.09 -9.46 6.38
CA LYS A 111 -8.74 -9.44 7.70
C LYS A 111 -10.26 -9.43 7.56
N ASN A 112 -10.93 -10.21 8.39
CA ASN A 112 -12.39 -10.22 8.47
C ASN A 112 -12.88 -9.06 9.33
N ILE A 113 -13.80 -8.25 8.79
CA ILE A 113 -14.40 -7.10 9.46
C ILE A 113 -15.91 -7.32 9.53
N GLY A 114 -16.44 -7.45 10.73
CA GLY A 114 -17.89 -7.53 10.97
C GLY A 114 -18.56 -6.17 10.73
N ILE A 115 -19.66 -6.17 10.00
CA ILE A 115 -20.40 -4.95 9.64
C ILE A 115 -21.40 -4.65 10.77
N LYS A 116 -21.10 -3.61 11.56
CA LYS A 116 -21.98 -3.10 12.62
C LYS A 116 -22.89 -1.99 12.10
N THR A 117 -22.36 -1.15 11.22
CA THR A 117 -23.11 -0.08 10.54
C THR A 117 -22.69 -0.01 9.09
N ILE A 118 -23.63 0.32 8.21
CA ILE A 118 -23.39 0.49 6.79
C ILE A 118 -24.18 1.66 6.23
N GLU A 119 -23.51 2.54 5.49
CA GLU A 119 -24.12 3.64 4.76
C GLU A 119 -23.78 3.48 3.28
N LYS A 120 -24.80 3.56 2.41
CA LYS A 120 -24.62 3.49 0.95
C LYS A 120 -24.95 4.84 0.36
N LYS A 121 -23.97 5.45 -0.32
CA LYS A 121 -24.12 6.72 -1.03
C LYS A 121 -24.17 6.44 -2.52
N ASN A 122 -25.24 6.85 -3.17
CA ASN A 122 -25.38 6.77 -4.61
C ASN A 122 -24.48 7.78 -5.31
N ALA A 123 -24.26 7.59 -6.61
CA ALA A 123 -23.57 8.55 -7.43
C ALA A 123 -24.35 9.88 -7.47
N GLU A 124 -23.68 10.94 -7.08
CA GLU A 124 -24.09 12.32 -7.30
C GLU A 124 -23.18 12.95 -8.35
N THR A 125 -23.55 14.13 -8.87
CA THR A 125 -22.75 14.81 -9.89
C THR A 125 -21.31 15.00 -9.41
N GLY A 126 -20.38 14.31 -10.06
CA GLY A 126 -18.94 14.34 -9.76
C GLY A 126 -18.46 13.36 -8.68
N ASN A 127 -19.36 12.60 -8.05
CA ASN A 127 -18.99 11.58 -7.07
C ASN A 127 -19.35 10.18 -7.58
N PHE A 128 -18.54 9.19 -7.22
CA PHE A 128 -18.82 7.78 -7.49
C PHE A 128 -19.63 7.18 -6.34
N PRO A 129 -20.40 6.10 -6.56
CA PRO A 129 -21.06 5.36 -5.50
C PRO A 129 -20.06 4.92 -4.43
N GLN A 130 -20.45 5.07 -3.16
CA GLN A 130 -19.61 4.71 -2.02
C GLN A 130 -20.38 3.85 -1.03
N VAL A 131 -19.66 2.97 -0.32
CA VAL A 131 -20.18 2.22 0.81
C VAL A 131 -19.24 2.45 2.00
N ILE A 132 -19.81 2.97 3.08
CA ILE A 132 -19.10 3.31 4.32
C ILE A 132 -19.52 2.29 5.37
N ILE A 133 -18.56 1.52 5.85
CA ILE A 133 -18.74 0.46 6.83
C ILE A 133 -18.09 0.89 8.14
N ASN A 134 -18.82 0.75 9.26
CA ASN A 134 -18.36 1.08 10.61
C ASN A 134 -17.79 2.52 10.71
N GLY A 135 -18.41 3.48 10.04
CA GLY A 135 -17.99 4.88 10.06
C GLY A 135 -16.84 5.23 9.12
N GLY A 136 -16.42 4.27 8.24
CA GLY A 136 -15.39 4.52 7.24
C GLY A 136 -13.95 4.51 7.78
N VAL A 137 -12.99 4.67 6.87
CA VAL A 137 -11.55 4.57 7.17
C VAL A 137 -11.11 5.59 8.23
N GLU A 138 -11.70 6.76 8.28
CA GLU A 138 -11.38 7.80 9.27
C GLU A 138 -11.74 7.42 10.71
N ASN A 139 -12.69 6.49 10.87
CA ASN A 139 -13.14 5.99 12.18
C ASN A 139 -12.71 4.53 12.44
N GLY A 140 -11.71 4.05 11.71
CA GLY A 140 -11.20 2.68 11.84
C GLY A 140 -12.09 1.61 11.20
N GLY A 141 -13.08 2.02 10.40
CA GLY A 141 -13.90 1.16 9.56
C GLY A 141 -13.34 1.05 8.14
N VAL A 142 -14.23 0.79 7.17
CA VAL A 142 -13.89 0.60 5.76
C VAL A 142 -14.67 1.56 4.89
N SER A 143 -13.99 2.17 3.93
CA SER A 143 -14.60 2.93 2.84
C SER A 143 -14.38 2.18 1.53
N LEU A 144 -15.47 1.94 0.79
CA LEU A 144 -15.45 1.38 -0.55
C LEU A 144 -15.92 2.44 -1.54
N ILE A 145 -15.27 2.51 -2.70
CA ILE A 145 -15.68 3.39 -3.80
C ILE A 145 -15.83 2.55 -5.07
N GLN A 146 -16.87 2.80 -5.83
CA GLN A 146 -17.03 2.15 -7.13
C GLN A 146 -16.04 2.74 -8.13
N ASP A 147 -15.31 1.84 -8.80
CA ASP A 147 -14.32 2.16 -9.81
C ASP A 147 -14.60 1.27 -11.04
N GLY A 148 -15.32 1.82 -12.00
CA GLY A 148 -15.82 1.05 -13.14
C GLY A 148 -16.83 -0.03 -12.73
N ASP A 149 -16.47 -1.28 -12.96
CA ASP A 149 -17.31 -2.46 -12.79
C ASP A 149 -17.06 -3.20 -11.45
N TYR A 150 -16.28 -2.63 -10.55
CA TYR A 150 -16.00 -3.17 -9.21
C TYR A 150 -16.04 -2.07 -8.14
N PHE A 151 -16.14 -2.47 -6.87
CA PHE A 151 -15.80 -1.63 -5.73
C PHE A 151 -14.37 -1.92 -5.27
N ARG A 152 -13.63 -0.89 -4.88
CA ARG A 152 -12.33 -1.04 -4.24
C ARG A 152 -12.29 -0.41 -2.86
N THR A 153 -11.42 -0.90 -2.01
CA THR A 153 -11.08 -0.23 -0.76
C THR A 153 -10.43 1.12 -1.02
N GLN A 154 -10.70 2.08 -0.13
CA GLN A 154 -10.18 3.43 -0.22
C GLN A 154 -9.53 3.83 1.10
N SER A 155 -8.33 4.41 1.03
CA SER A 155 -7.66 5.08 2.15
C SER A 155 -8.23 6.48 2.40
N ALA A 156 -7.78 7.14 3.48
CA ALA A 156 -8.28 8.47 3.86
C ALA A 156 -7.99 9.56 2.81
N ASP A 157 -6.92 9.41 2.03
CA ASP A 157 -6.53 10.31 0.93
C ASP A 157 -7.23 10.00 -0.40
N GLY A 158 -8.12 9.02 -0.43
CA GLY A 158 -8.88 8.62 -1.62
C GLY A 158 -8.17 7.61 -2.53
N THR A 159 -6.92 7.28 -2.28
CA THR A 159 -6.19 6.25 -3.04
C THR A 159 -6.67 4.83 -2.68
N PRO A 160 -6.36 3.78 -3.46
CA PRO A 160 -6.60 2.42 -3.04
C PRO A 160 -5.89 2.09 -1.71
N LEU A 161 -6.53 1.30 -0.87
CA LEU A 161 -5.89 0.78 0.34
C LEU A 161 -4.94 -0.36 -0.05
N TYR A 162 -3.69 0.00 -0.29
CA TYR A 162 -2.66 -0.96 -0.69
C TYR A 162 -2.16 -1.79 0.49
N TYR A 163 -1.88 -3.08 0.24
CA TYR A 163 -1.16 -3.96 1.15
C TYR A 163 -0.07 -4.73 0.41
N SER A 164 1.05 -4.98 1.09
CA SER A 164 2.20 -5.68 0.51
C SER A 164 1.89 -7.16 0.28
N THR A 165 2.33 -7.67 -0.86
CA THR A 165 2.24 -9.10 -1.22
C THR A 165 3.60 -9.79 -1.27
N GLY A 166 4.69 -9.04 -1.12
CA GLY A 166 6.06 -9.56 -1.08
C GLY A 166 7.06 -8.69 -1.80
N THR A 167 8.33 -9.01 -1.64
CA THR A 167 9.44 -8.30 -2.29
C THR A 167 10.19 -9.26 -3.20
N GLU A 168 10.51 -8.81 -4.41
CA GLU A 168 11.24 -9.59 -5.40
C GLU A 168 12.38 -8.75 -6.02
N GLU A 169 13.42 -9.44 -6.47
CA GLU A 169 14.43 -8.87 -7.35
C GLU A 169 14.04 -9.20 -8.80
N LEU A 170 13.77 -8.17 -9.57
CA LEU A 170 13.25 -8.29 -10.93
C LEU A 170 14.34 -8.05 -11.96
N LYS A 171 14.38 -8.87 -13.00
CA LYS A 171 15.19 -8.63 -14.17
C LYS A 171 14.60 -7.53 -15.04
N LEU A 172 15.45 -6.73 -15.63
CA LEU A 172 15.07 -5.72 -16.59
C LEU A 172 15.22 -6.25 -18.01
N ALA A 173 14.25 -5.98 -18.86
CA ALA A 173 14.40 -6.23 -20.28
C ALA A 173 15.46 -5.30 -20.87
N SER A 174 16.13 -5.73 -21.92
CA SER A 174 17.16 -4.92 -22.60
C SER A 174 16.63 -3.62 -23.20
N ASP A 175 15.33 -3.56 -23.46
CA ASP A 175 14.57 -2.42 -24.00
C ASP A 175 13.65 -1.76 -22.95
N VAL A 176 13.93 -1.97 -21.65
CA VAL A 176 13.15 -1.37 -20.57
C VAL A 176 13.10 0.15 -20.71
N THR A 177 11.93 0.72 -20.43
CA THR A 177 11.74 2.17 -20.40
C THR A 177 11.19 2.63 -19.04
N TYR A 178 11.61 3.81 -18.60
CA TYR A 178 11.01 4.52 -17.50
C TYR A 178 10.28 5.75 -18.02
N MET A 179 8.99 5.84 -17.70
CA MET A 179 8.10 6.93 -18.12
C MET A 179 7.67 7.73 -16.91
N ASP A 180 8.16 8.96 -16.81
CA ASP A 180 7.86 9.86 -15.69
C ASP A 180 6.81 10.91 -16.10
N TYR A 181 5.62 10.79 -15.52
CA TYR A 181 4.49 11.72 -15.66
C TYR A 181 4.28 12.56 -14.40
N SER A 182 5.26 12.63 -13.50
CA SER A 182 5.11 13.34 -12.23
C SER A 182 5.10 14.86 -12.36
N ASP A 183 5.61 15.42 -13.45
CA ASP A 183 5.55 16.85 -13.74
C ASP A 183 4.28 17.19 -14.53
N LEU A 184 3.30 17.80 -13.88
CA LEU A 184 2.04 18.19 -14.50
C LEU A 184 2.18 19.23 -15.63
N ASN A 185 3.32 19.92 -15.73
CA ASN A 185 3.61 20.86 -16.83
C ASN A 185 4.06 20.14 -18.10
N GLN A 186 4.39 18.86 -18.01
CA GLN A 186 4.83 18.02 -19.13
C GLN A 186 3.76 17.00 -19.51
N GLN A 187 2.79 17.42 -20.33
CA GLN A 187 1.63 16.59 -20.71
C GLN A 187 1.97 15.19 -21.25
N ASN A 188 3.12 15.06 -21.93
CA ASN A 188 3.57 13.79 -22.51
C ASN A 188 4.53 13.00 -21.61
N GLY A 189 4.82 13.52 -20.41
CA GLY A 189 5.83 12.93 -19.54
C GLY A 189 7.24 12.93 -20.16
N VAL A 190 8.18 12.32 -19.46
CA VAL A 190 9.55 12.10 -19.92
C VAL A 190 9.81 10.61 -19.99
N THR A 191 10.36 10.15 -21.13
CA THR A 191 10.74 8.74 -21.29
C THR A 191 12.26 8.61 -21.23
N TYR A 192 12.73 7.72 -20.37
CA TYR A 192 14.14 7.37 -20.21
C TYR A 192 14.39 5.96 -20.73
N THR A 193 15.48 5.79 -21.48
CA THR A 193 16.01 4.47 -21.88
C THR A 193 16.82 3.85 -20.75
N VAL A 194 17.15 2.57 -20.86
CA VAL A 194 17.90 1.82 -19.84
C VAL A 194 19.16 2.55 -19.36
N ASP A 195 19.91 3.15 -20.27
CA ASP A 195 21.15 3.89 -19.95
C ASP A 195 20.90 5.19 -19.15
N GLN A 196 19.70 5.74 -19.23
CA GLN A 196 19.29 6.99 -18.60
C GLN A 196 18.57 6.77 -17.27
N ILE A 197 18.02 5.57 -17.03
CA ILE A 197 17.18 5.29 -15.85
C ILE A 197 17.98 5.50 -14.57
N LYS A 198 19.24 5.07 -14.53
CA LYS A 198 20.08 5.21 -13.34
C LYS A 198 20.23 6.65 -12.88
N ASP A 199 20.48 7.55 -13.82
CA ASP A 199 20.67 8.97 -13.56
C ASP A 199 19.33 9.63 -13.15
N ALA A 200 18.23 9.22 -13.81
CA ALA A 200 16.89 9.66 -13.44
C ALA A 200 16.53 9.25 -12.02
N PHE A 201 16.78 8.00 -11.63
CA PHE A 201 16.53 7.51 -10.27
C PHE A 201 17.41 8.22 -9.23
N ALA A 202 18.69 8.43 -9.52
CA ALA A 202 19.59 9.16 -8.63
C ALA A 202 19.16 10.62 -8.42
N LYS A 203 18.66 11.27 -9.45
CA LYS A 203 18.10 12.63 -9.38
C LYS A 203 16.85 12.70 -8.51
N ASP A 204 16.01 11.69 -8.57
CA ASP A 204 14.70 11.64 -7.94
C ASP A 204 14.67 10.79 -6.66
N LYS A 205 15.84 10.49 -6.07
CA LYS A 205 16.00 9.60 -4.90
C LYS A 205 15.15 9.98 -3.68
N ASP A 206 14.85 11.27 -3.51
CA ASP A 206 14.08 11.79 -2.38
C ASP A 206 12.57 11.89 -2.67
N LYS A 207 12.13 11.42 -3.85
CA LYS A 207 10.73 11.41 -4.24
C LYS A 207 10.02 10.15 -3.75
N ASP A 208 8.69 10.19 -3.78
CA ASP A 208 7.87 9.01 -3.47
C ASP A 208 8.04 7.94 -4.58
N TRP A 209 8.39 6.73 -4.16
CA TRP A 209 8.53 5.53 -5.00
C TRP A 209 7.53 4.44 -4.60
N GLY A 210 6.44 4.82 -3.91
CA GLY A 210 5.42 3.93 -3.40
C GLY A 210 4.37 3.51 -4.44
N PRO A 211 3.47 2.58 -4.06
CA PRO A 211 2.50 1.98 -4.98
C PRO A 211 1.40 2.95 -5.46
N GLN A 212 1.27 4.13 -4.83
CA GLN A 212 0.33 5.17 -5.26
C GLN A 212 0.79 5.86 -6.54
N VAL A 213 2.10 5.88 -6.80
CA VAL A 213 2.70 6.62 -7.90
C VAL A 213 3.55 5.76 -8.82
N ILE A 214 3.99 4.60 -8.38
CA ILE A 214 4.82 3.69 -9.18
C ILE A 214 4.04 2.45 -9.59
N SER A 215 4.10 2.14 -10.88
CA SER A 215 3.70 0.85 -11.41
C SER A 215 4.73 0.33 -12.40
N ILE A 216 4.80 -0.99 -12.51
CA ILE A 216 5.65 -1.68 -13.49
C ILE A 216 4.80 -2.53 -14.42
N VAL A 217 5.27 -2.72 -15.64
CA VAL A 217 4.73 -3.72 -16.56
C VAL A 217 5.74 -4.84 -16.71
N LEU A 218 5.30 -6.05 -16.39
CA LEU A 218 6.07 -7.27 -16.60
C LEU A 218 5.62 -7.97 -17.88
N LYS A 219 6.58 -8.55 -18.58
CA LYS A 219 6.37 -9.48 -19.67
C LYS A 219 7.38 -10.62 -19.55
N ASP A 220 6.89 -11.84 -19.46
CA ASP A 220 7.68 -13.05 -19.28
C ASP A 220 8.62 -12.99 -18.06
N GLY A 221 8.17 -12.33 -16.97
CA GLY A 221 8.92 -12.14 -15.74
C GLY A 221 10.00 -11.04 -15.78
N GLU A 222 10.11 -10.28 -16.88
CA GLU A 222 11.03 -9.16 -17.00
C GLU A 222 10.28 -7.83 -16.98
N VAL A 223 10.88 -6.80 -16.35
CA VAL A 223 10.35 -5.44 -16.36
C VAL A 223 10.53 -4.84 -17.74
N LYS A 224 9.44 -4.52 -18.40
CA LYS A 224 9.41 -3.84 -19.71
C LYS A 224 9.21 -2.35 -19.58
N GLN A 225 8.40 -1.93 -18.62
CA GLN A 225 8.11 -0.52 -18.39
C GLN A 225 8.02 -0.23 -16.90
N ILE A 226 8.50 0.94 -16.52
CA ILE A 226 8.32 1.54 -15.20
C ILE A 226 7.58 2.85 -15.41
N PHE A 227 6.49 3.05 -14.70
CA PHE A 227 5.71 4.28 -14.76
C PHE A 227 5.78 4.99 -13.41
N ARG A 228 5.95 6.29 -13.46
CA ARG A 228 5.76 7.18 -12.32
C ARG A 228 4.71 8.22 -12.65
N THR A 229 3.74 8.37 -11.78
CA THR A 229 2.69 9.38 -11.91
C THR A 229 2.89 10.49 -10.88
N TYR A 230 2.10 11.55 -11.01
CA TYR A 230 2.11 12.66 -10.06
C TYR A 230 1.70 12.20 -8.65
N ALA A 231 2.47 12.64 -7.66
CA ALA A 231 2.16 12.49 -6.24
C ALA A 231 1.64 13.80 -5.67
N PRO A 232 0.38 13.90 -5.21
CA PRO A 232 -0.14 15.12 -4.59
C PRO A 232 0.70 15.60 -3.39
N SER A 233 1.34 14.68 -2.67
CA SER A 233 2.26 14.96 -1.57
C SER A 233 3.55 15.69 -2.00
N GLU A 234 3.90 15.62 -3.30
CA GLU A 234 5.07 16.30 -3.87
C GLU A 234 4.73 17.69 -4.44
N ALA A 235 3.47 18.08 -4.43
CA ALA A 235 3.07 19.44 -4.77
C ALA A 235 3.78 20.42 -3.84
N LYS A 236 4.72 21.18 -4.37
CA LYS A 236 5.37 22.26 -3.61
C LYS A 236 4.31 23.32 -3.32
N ASN A 237 4.04 23.53 -2.03
CA ASN A 237 3.30 24.70 -1.54
C ASN A 237 4.01 26.00 -1.90
#